data_8f5d262861e4d46d84719760e693b0f9
#
_entry.id   8f5d262861e4d46d84719760e693b0f9
#
_cell.length_a   1.000
_cell.length_b   1.000
_cell.length_c   1.000
_cell.angle_alpha   90.00
_cell.angle_beta   90.00
_cell.angle_gamma   90.00
#
_symmetry.space_group_name_H-M   'P 1'
#
loop_
_entity.id
_entity.type
_entity.pdbx_description
1 polymer ?
#
loop_
_entity_poly.entity_id
_entity_poly.type
_entity_poly.pdbx_seq_one_letter_code
_entity_poly.pdbx_strand_id
1 'polypeptide(L)'
;MRFEKYSEDDYEAVCDFLIELNRAERSHINWNWARFEWMYEHPEFDKESISSVGLWRDDEKVVGAAIYDMYFGEGFCGVLPGYESIYPEALKYACCALKDEGGFSLAVCDDNPDEIKELKKQGFSAIDQSESIMELDLSGRFTAKLPEGLSYYSPDPVEDAYKLGRLFWQGFDHGEDMKQFEQQEQIIPGVRKHFIRELGIAAVDGEGELVSFCGGWYSEKTDYVYIEPVCTIPAWRGKGVASAVIHTMLNRARCMGANKAYVISDMDFYAKLGFVKKYHYTFYKKDNTD
;
A
#
# COMPACT_ATOMS: atom_id res chain seq x y z
N MET A 1 -12.74 -12.46 -24.24
CA MET A 1 -12.35 -11.39 -23.30
C MET A 1 -13.52 -10.46 -23.07
N ARG A 2 -13.79 -10.03 -21.83
CA ARG A 2 -14.94 -9.24 -21.42
C ARG A 2 -14.47 -8.08 -20.55
N PHE A 3 -14.98 -6.87 -20.80
CA PHE A 3 -14.79 -5.72 -19.93
C PHE A 3 -15.98 -5.59 -18.97
N GLU A 4 -15.70 -5.33 -17.69
CA GLU A 4 -16.71 -5.11 -16.66
C GLU A 4 -16.27 -3.99 -15.72
N LYS A 5 -17.24 -3.37 -15.07
CA LYS A 5 -16.98 -2.47 -13.94
C LYS A 5 -16.97 -3.28 -12.65
N TYR A 6 -16.13 -2.88 -11.74
CA TYR A 6 -15.98 -3.49 -10.42
C TYR A 6 -17.30 -3.48 -9.63
N SER A 7 -17.54 -4.57 -8.93
CA SER A 7 -18.55 -4.70 -7.87
C SER A 7 -17.88 -5.25 -6.60
N GLU A 8 -18.54 -5.15 -5.46
CA GLU A 8 -18.00 -5.68 -4.18
C GLU A 8 -17.65 -7.18 -4.24
N ASP A 9 -18.34 -7.95 -5.07
CA ASP A 9 -18.08 -9.38 -5.28
C ASP A 9 -16.73 -9.63 -5.98
N ASP A 10 -16.14 -8.61 -6.61
CA ASP A 10 -14.87 -8.71 -7.34
C ASP A 10 -13.64 -8.51 -6.46
N TYR A 11 -13.81 -8.14 -5.18
CA TYR A 11 -12.72 -7.79 -4.29
C TYR A 11 -11.61 -8.86 -4.24
N GLU A 12 -11.99 -10.11 -4.01
CA GLU A 12 -11.05 -11.24 -3.96
C GLU A 12 -10.37 -11.47 -5.32
N ALA A 13 -11.12 -11.32 -6.41
CA ALA A 13 -10.59 -11.47 -7.76
C ALA A 13 -9.54 -10.39 -8.10
N VAL A 14 -9.73 -9.15 -7.62
CA VAL A 14 -8.75 -8.08 -7.76
C VAL A 14 -7.50 -8.37 -6.91
N CYS A 15 -7.67 -8.81 -5.66
CA CYS A 15 -6.54 -9.21 -4.83
C CYS A 15 -5.73 -10.35 -5.48
N ASP A 16 -6.39 -11.38 -5.99
CA ASP A 16 -5.74 -12.51 -6.68
C ASP A 16 -5.02 -12.06 -7.97
N PHE A 17 -5.63 -11.16 -8.74
CA PHE A 17 -4.99 -10.53 -9.91
C PHE A 17 -3.70 -9.80 -9.54
N LEU A 18 -3.73 -8.94 -8.51
CA LEU A 18 -2.56 -8.20 -8.06
C LEU A 18 -1.46 -9.12 -7.51
N ILE A 19 -1.83 -10.20 -6.81
CA ILE A 19 -0.87 -11.22 -6.34
C ILE A 19 -0.21 -11.92 -7.54
N GLU A 20 -0.99 -12.31 -8.55
CA GLU A 20 -0.46 -12.99 -9.74
C GLU A 20 0.42 -12.06 -10.56
N LEU A 21 -0.02 -10.82 -10.78
CA LEU A 21 0.77 -9.80 -11.49
C LEU A 21 2.12 -9.58 -10.79
N ASN A 22 2.12 -9.35 -9.48
CA ASN A 22 3.34 -9.14 -8.71
C ASN A 22 4.23 -10.39 -8.63
N ARG A 23 3.66 -11.59 -8.78
CA ARG A 23 4.44 -12.83 -8.88
C ARG A 23 5.11 -12.95 -10.24
N ALA A 24 4.41 -12.60 -11.31
CA ALA A 24 4.91 -12.66 -12.66
C ALA A 24 5.93 -11.54 -12.96
N GLU A 25 5.61 -10.32 -12.51
CA GLU A 25 6.42 -9.12 -12.77
C GLU A 25 6.55 -8.26 -11.51
N ARG A 26 7.70 -8.37 -10.83
CA ARG A 26 7.99 -7.61 -9.60
C ARG A 26 8.08 -6.08 -9.82
N SER A 27 8.19 -5.63 -11.05
CA SER A 27 8.13 -4.22 -11.41
C SER A 27 6.79 -3.55 -11.07
N HIS A 28 5.75 -4.33 -10.77
CA HIS A 28 4.44 -3.82 -10.32
C HIS A 28 4.23 -3.91 -8.80
N ILE A 29 5.27 -4.20 -8.01
CA ILE A 29 5.12 -4.40 -6.56
C ILE A 29 4.69 -3.14 -5.80
N ASN A 30 4.83 -1.95 -6.37
CA ASN A 30 4.26 -0.71 -5.84
C ASN A 30 2.72 -0.76 -5.80
N TRP A 31 2.09 -1.50 -6.72
CA TRP A 31 0.67 -1.82 -6.67
C TRP A 31 0.49 -3.31 -6.34
N ASN A 32 0.46 -3.59 -5.04
CA ASN A 32 0.25 -4.94 -4.52
C ASN A 32 -1.13 -5.04 -3.84
N TRP A 33 -1.58 -6.27 -3.61
CA TRP A 33 -2.88 -6.54 -3.00
C TRP A 33 -3.05 -5.87 -1.63
N ALA A 34 -1.98 -5.76 -0.85
CA ALA A 34 -2.03 -5.16 0.48
C ALA A 34 -2.22 -3.64 0.41
N ARG A 35 -1.56 -2.96 -0.56
CA ARG A 35 -1.81 -1.53 -0.84
C ARG A 35 -3.27 -1.31 -1.23
N PHE A 36 -3.82 -2.17 -2.10
CA PHE A 36 -5.21 -2.09 -2.50
C PHE A 36 -6.16 -2.24 -1.31
N GLU A 37 -5.90 -3.22 -0.42
CA GLU A 37 -6.70 -3.43 0.78
C GLU A 37 -6.57 -2.27 1.77
N TRP A 38 -5.36 -1.78 2.03
CA TRP A 38 -5.11 -0.63 2.87
C TRP A 38 -5.83 0.62 2.37
N MET A 39 -5.67 0.93 1.08
CA MET A 39 -6.33 2.05 0.42
C MET A 39 -7.86 1.94 0.55
N TYR A 40 -8.42 0.78 0.28
CA TYR A 40 -9.86 0.54 0.33
C TYR A 40 -10.47 0.78 1.72
N GLU A 41 -9.69 0.53 2.78
CA GLU A 41 -10.13 0.77 4.17
C GLU A 41 -9.78 2.16 4.70
N HIS A 42 -9.04 2.94 3.92
CA HIS A 42 -8.71 4.30 4.33
C HIS A 42 -9.97 5.19 4.35
N PRO A 43 -10.22 5.99 5.42
CA PRO A 43 -11.44 6.80 5.53
C PRO A 43 -11.55 7.88 4.45
N GLU A 44 -10.43 8.30 3.88
CA GLU A 44 -10.41 9.27 2.77
C GLU A 44 -10.61 8.62 1.40
N PHE A 45 -10.67 7.29 1.32
CA PHE A 45 -10.92 6.62 0.05
C PHE A 45 -12.33 6.89 -0.46
N ASP A 46 -12.46 7.33 -1.70
CA ASP A 46 -13.75 7.57 -2.36
C ASP A 46 -14.44 6.24 -2.72
N LYS A 47 -15.05 5.61 -1.72
CA LYS A 47 -15.77 4.33 -1.89
C LYS A 47 -17.00 4.43 -2.79
N GLU A 48 -17.60 5.60 -2.91
CA GLU A 48 -18.80 5.79 -3.74
C GLU A 48 -18.47 5.62 -5.24
N SER A 49 -17.23 5.96 -5.61
CA SER A 49 -16.73 5.84 -6.97
C SER A 49 -16.12 4.49 -7.32
N ILE A 50 -16.08 3.51 -6.39
CA ILE A 50 -15.40 2.22 -6.59
C ILE A 50 -15.89 1.45 -7.83
N SER A 51 -17.16 1.59 -8.19
CA SER A 51 -17.72 1.01 -9.41
C SER A 51 -17.13 1.57 -10.71
N SER A 52 -16.30 2.63 -10.63
CA SER A 52 -15.56 3.15 -11.78
C SER A 52 -14.25 2.39 -12.04
N VAL A 53 -13.83 1.50 -11.15
CA VAL A 53 -12.71 0.58 -11.42
C VAL A 53 -13.09 -0.32 -12.60
N GLY A 54 -12.19 -0.44 -13.59
CA GLY A 54 -12.38 -1.25 -14.79
C GLY A 54 -11.63 -2.57 -14.69
N LEU A 55 -12.31 -3.66 -15.02
CA LEU A 55 -11.76 -5.02 -15.00
C LEU A 55 -11.87 -5.67 -16.38
N TRP A 56 -10.81 -6.31 -16.84
CA TRP A 56 -10.79 -7.15 -18.03
C TRP A 56 -10.69 -8.61 -17.60
N ARG A 57 -11.59 -9.43 -18.12
CA ARG A 57 -11.65 -10.86 -17.77
C ARG A 57 -11.43 -11.74 -18.99
N ASP A 58 -10.71 -12.84 -18.74
CA ASP A 58 -10.71 -14.02 -19.60
C ASP A 58 -11.44 -15.12 -18.84
N ASP A 59 -12.61 -15.52 -19.34
CA ASP A 59 -13.61 -16.24 -18.56
C ASP A 59 -13.91 -15.56 -17.22
N GLU A 60 -13.70 -16.23 -16.09
CA GLU A 60 -13.92 -15.67 -14.75
C GLU A 60 -12.67 -15.00 -14.15
N LYS A 61 -11.52 -15.13 -14.80
CA LYS A 61 -10.25 -14.61 -14.29
C LYS A 61 -10.07 -13.14 -14.67
N VAL A 62 -9.72 -12.30 -13.70
CA VAL A 62 -9.26 -10.94 -13.96
C VAL A 62 -7.85 -11.00 -14.55
N VAL A 63 -7.67 -10.42 -15.73
CA VAL A 63 -6.39 -10.41 -16.48
C VAL A 63 -5.87 -9.00 -16.74
N GLY A 64 -6.66 -7.99 -16.42
CA GLY A 64 -6.28 -6.58 -16.47
C GLY A 64 -7.19 -5.75 -15.58
N ALA A 65 -6.64 -4.65 -15.03
CA ALA A 65 -7.38 -3.73 -14.19
C ALA A 65 -6.91 -2.28 -14.40
N ALA A 66 -7.87 -1.34 -14.24
CA ALA A 66 -7.61 0.09 -14.08
C ALA A 66 -8.27 0.54 -12.78
N ILE A 67 -7.46 0.99 -11.81
CA ILE A 67 -7.87 1.28 -10.42
C ILE A 67 -7.39 2.70 -10.09
N TYR A 68 -8.23 3.54 -9.45
CA TYR A 68 -7.80 4.83 -8.93
C TYR A 68 -7.19 4.68 -7.53
N ASP A 69 -6.31 5.61 -7.14
CA ASP A 69 -5.70 5.66 -5.81
C ASP A 69 -6.37 6.77 -5.00
N MET A 70 -6.93 6.46 -3.85
CA MET A 70 -7.66 7.36 -2.94
C MET A 70 -8.78 8.16 -3.60
N TYR A 71 -8.46 8.95 -4.64
CA TYR A 71 -9.36 9.80 -5.42
C TYR A 71 -9.09 9.63 -6.92
N PHE A 72 -9.97 10.14 -7.74
CA PHE A 72 -9.72 10.27 -9.17
C PHE A 72 -8.53 11.17 -9.47
N GLY A 73 -7.89 10.98 -10.61
CA GLY A 73 -6.72 11.73 -11.08
C GLY A 73 -5.41 10.97 -10.95
N GLU A 74 -5.33 10.01 -10.02
CA GLU A 74 -4.17 9.13 -9.88
C GLU A 74 -4.62 7.68 -9.75
N GLY A 75 -3.82 6.73 -10.24
CA GLY A 75 -4.16 5.32 -10.10
C GLY A 75 -3.18 4.36 -10.73
N PHE A 76 -3.70 3.21 -11.11
CA PHE A 76 -2.94 2.08 -11.64
C PHE A 76 -3.65 1.47 -12.85
N CYS A 77 -2.86 1.07 -13.84
CA CYS A 77 -3.27 0.19 -14.93
C CYS A 77 -2.28 -0.95 -15.02
N GLY A 78 -2.77 -2.17 -14.97
CA GLY A 78 -1.92 -3.36 -15.12
C GLY A 78 -2.63 -4.48 -15.85
N VAL A 79 -1.83 -5.35 -16.47
CA VAL A 79 -2.30 -6.53 -17.20
C VAL A 79 -1.38 -7.70 -16.93
N LEU A 80 -1.92 -8.91 -16.87
CA LEU A 80 -1.10 -10.12 -16.72
C LEU A 80 -0.27 -10.37 -17.98
N PRO A 81 0.90 -11.03 -17.86
CA PRO A 81 1.68 -11.47 -19.00
C PRO A 81 0.85 -12.31 -19.98
N GLY A 82 1.00 -12.01 -21.27
CA GLY A 82 0.21 -12.59 -22.35
C GLY A 82 -1.07 -11.80 -22.70
N TYR A 83 -1.38 -10.76 -21.94
CA TYR A 83 -2.54 -9.89 -22.16
C TYR A 83 -2.14 -8.43 -22.43
N GLU A 84 -0.89 -8.18 -22.84
CA GLU A 84 -0.33 -6.83 -23.06
C GLU A 84 -1.15 -6.02 -24.07
N SER A 85 -1.88 -6.68 -24.97
CA SER A 85 -2.77 -6.04 -25.94
C SER A 85 -3.92 -5.26 -25.30
N ILE A 86 -4.26 -5.54 -24.01
CA ILE A 86 -5.28 -4.83 -23.24
C ILE A 86 -4.74 -3.49 -22.70
N TYR A 87 -3.45 -3.38 -22.42
CA TYR A 87 -2.87 -2.23 -21.71
C TYR A 87 -3.22 -0.87 -22.33
N PRO A 88 -3.18 -0.69 -23.69
CA PRO A 88 -3.62 0.54 -24.32
C PRO A 88 -5.11 0.89 -24.05
N GLU A 89 -5.97 -0.12 -23.96
CA GLU A 89 -7.40 0.05 -23.66
C GLU A 89 -7.60 0.45 -22.21
N ALA A 90 -6.85 -0.19 -21.28
CA ALA A 90 -6.88 0.13 -19.85
C ALA A 90 -6.46 1.58 -19.58
N LEU A 91 -5.39 2.06 -20.21
CA LEU A 91 -4.95 3.46 -20.15
C LEU A 91 -6.00 4.42 -20.70
N LYS A 92 -6.62 4.10 -21.82
CA LYS A 92 -7.69 4.92 -22.40
C LYS A 92 -8.90 4.97 -21.47
N TYR A 93 -9.26 3.84 -20.88
CA TYR A 93 -10.35 3.77 -19.89
C TYR A 93 -10.05 4.65 -18.68
N ALA A 94 -8.88 4.52 -18.09
CA ALA A 94 -8.46 5.32 -16.93
C ALA A 94 -8.53 6.82 -17.22
N CYS A 95 -8.01 7.27 -18.37
CA CYS A 95 -8.09 8.66 -18.81
C CYS A 95 -9.54 9.18 -19.03
N CYS A 96 -10.51 8.29 -19.19
CA CYS A 96 -11.90 8.70 -19.37
C CYS A 96 -12.71 8.59 -18.07
N ALA A 97 -12.51 7.52 -17.30
CA ALA A 97 -13.36 7.13 -16.19
C ALA A 97 -12.76 7.42 -14.81
N LEU A 98 -11.42 7.50 -14.70
CA LEU A 98 -10.72 7.67 -13.42
C LEU A 98 -9.96 9.00 -13.31
N LYS A 99 -10.12 9.89 -14.28
CA LYS A 99 -9.50 11.22 -14.28
C LYS A 99 -10.20 12.19 -13.36
N ASP A 100 -9.47 13.18 -12.88
CA ASP A 100 -9.98 14.40 -12.27
C ASP A 100 -9.98 15.59 -13.26
N GLU A 101 -10.13 16.82 -12.74
CA GLU A 101 -10.02 18.05 -13.56
C GLU A 101 -8.62 18.25 -14.16
N GLY A 102 -7.58 17.70 -13.52
CA GLY A 102 -6.18 17.79 -13.96
C GLY A 102 -5.74 16.66 -14.90
N GLY A 103 -6.58 15.67 -15.18
CA GLY A 103 -6.26 14.51 -16.01
C GLY A 103 -6.07 13.22 -15.21
N PHE A 104 -5.21 12.32 -15.71
CA PHE A 104 -4.91 11.04 -15.06
C PHE A 104 -3.41 10.78 -15.04
N SER A 105 -2.90 10.34 -13.89
CA SER A 105 -1.50 9.98 -13.67
C SER A 105 -1.36 8.57 -13.09
N LEU A 106 -0.23 7.94 -13.38
CA LEU A 106 0.14 6.64 -12.81
C LEU A 106 1.66 6.50 -12.68
N ALA A 107 2.10 5.76 -11.65
CA ALA A 107 3.49 5.43 -11.43
C ALA A 107 3.89 4.19 -12.22
N VAL A 108 4.95 4.29 -13.04
CA VAL A 108 5.49 3.17 -13.81
C VAL A 108 6.96 2.96 -13.48
N CYS A 109 7.34 1.70 -13.30
CA CYS A 109 8.71 1.32 -13.01
C CYS A 109 9.66 1.77 -14.13
N ASP A 110 10.76 2.43 -13.77
CA ASP A 110 11.76 2.91 -14.75
C ASP A 110 12.41 1.77 -15.51
N ASP A 111 12.40 0.55 -14.96
CA ASP A 111 12.91 -0.67 -15.59
C ASP A 111 11.89 -1.33 -16.56
N ASN A 112 10.72 -0.71 -16.79
CA ASN A 112 9.70 -1.22 -17.72
C ASN A 112 9.59 -0.35 -18.98
N PRO A 113 10.51 -0.50 -19.96
CA PRO A 113 10.55 0.34 -21.16
C PRO A 113 9.34 0.17 -22.09
N ASP A 114 8.70 -1.00 -22.08
CA ASP A 114 7.56 -1.28 -22.97
C ASP A 114 6.31 -0.53 -22.49
N GLU A 115 6.03 -0.50 -21.18
CA GLU A 115 4.95 0.32 -20.61
C GLU A 115 5.22 1.81 -20.82
N ILE A 116 6.45 2.28 -20.54
CA ILE A 116 6.84 3.68 -20.76
C ILE A 116 6.65 4.09 -22.21
N LYS A 117 6.99 3.20 -23.15
CA LYS A 117 6.79 3.44 -24.58
C LYS A 117 5.31 3.56 -24.95
N GLU A 118 4.46 2.68 -24.40
CA GLU A 118 3.03 2.74 -24.66
C GLU A 118 2.40 3.99 -24.04
N LEU A 119 2.79 4.38 -22.82
CA LEU A 119 2.35 5.64 -22.20
C LEU A 119 2.65 6.86 -23.09
N LYS A 120 3.90 6.98 -23.56
CA LYS A 120 4.30 8.08 -24.46
C LYS A 120 3.49 8.09 -25.76
N LYS A 121 3.19 6.92 -26.32
CA LYS A 121 2.35 6.76 -27.52
C LYS A 121 0.90 7.20 -27.26
N GLN A 122 0.39 7.00 -26.02
CA GLN A 122 -0.93 7.44 -25.58
C GLN A 122 -0.98 8.92 -25.16
N GLY A 123 0.14 9.64 -25.23
CA GLY A 123 0.23 11.06 -24.93
C GLY A 123 0.50 11.40 -23.46
N PHE A 124 0.96 10.43 -22.66
CA PHE A 124 1.45 10.72 -21.32
C PHE A 124 2.86 11.30 -21.34
N SER A 125 3.15 12.17 -20.38
CA SER A 125 4.46 12.78 -20.13
C SER A 125 4.91 12.54 -18.69
N ALA A 126 6.20 12.32 -18.50
CA ALA A 126 6.76 12.24 -17.14
C ALA A 126 6.58 13.57 -16.40
N ILE A 127 6.24 13.49 -15.12
CA ILE A 127 6.14 14.64 -14.21
C ILE A 127 7.18 14.52 -13.09
N ASP A 128 7.40 15.60 -12.33
CA ASP A 128 8.35 15.65 -11.21
C ASP A 128 7.72 15.04 -9.95
N GLN A 129 7.32 13.79 -10.05
CA GLN A 129 6.79 12.96 -8.97
C GLN A 129 7.34 11.54 -9.14
N SER A 130 7.77 10.95 -8.03
CA SER A 130 8.31 9.58 -8.04
C SER A 130 8.03 8.87 -6.73
N GLU A 131 8.08 7.55 -6.75
CA GLU A 131 8.07 6.71 -5.57
C GLU A 131 9.13 5.62 -5.68
N SER A 132 9.52 5.05 -4.56
CA SER A 132 10.51 3.96 -4.54
C SER A 132 10.00 2.81 -3.69
N ILE A 133 10.27 1.59 -4.14
CA ILE A 133 10.12 0.39 -3.34
C ILE A 133 11.49 0.03 -2.74
N MET A 134 11.50 -0.14 -1.43
CA MET A 134 12.64 -0.72 -0.72
C MET A 134 12.35 -2.17 -0.34
N GLU A 135 13.34 -3.04 -0.50
CA GLU A 135 13.29 -4.48 -0.23
C GLU A 135 14.24 -4.84 0.91
N LEU A 136 13.81 -5.76 1.78
CA LEU A 136 14.67 -6.38 2.78
C LEU A 136 14.54 -7.91 2.69
N ASP A 137 15.69 -8.61 2.66
CA ASP A 137 15.75 -10.07 2.76
C ASP A 137 15.50 -10.52 4.21
N LEU A 138 14.61 -11.50 4.39
CA LEU A 138 14.22 -12.02 5.69
C LEU A 138 14.92 -13.34 6.07
N SER A 139 16.02 -13.69 5.41
CA SER A 139 16.80 -14.91 5.72
C SER A 139 17.38 -14.89 7.15
N GLY A 140 17.67 -13.69 7.69
CA GLY A 140 18.18 -13.48 9.03
C GLY A 140 17.10 -13.31 10.10
N ARG A 141 17.56 -13.23 11.36
CA ARG A 141 16.74 -12.84 12.51
C ARG A 141 17.09 -11.42 12.92
N PHE A 142 16.06 -10.60 13.13
CA PHE A 142 16.23 -9.20 13.52
C PHE A 142 16.23 -9.05 15.03
N THR A 143 17.16 -8.25 15.55
CA THR A 143 17.17 -7.91 16.98
C THR A 143 16.14 -6.82 17.24
N ALA A 144 15.16 -7.13 18.08
CA ALA A 144 14.12 -6.21 18.48
C ALA A 144 14.22 -5.96 20.00
N LYS A 145 14.47 -4.70 20.38
CA LYS A 145 14.51 -4.31 21.79
C LYS A 145 13.87 -2.93 21.96
N LEU A 146 12.78 -2.89 22.70
CA LEU A 146 12.16 -1.64 23.08
C LEU A 146 12.99 -0.88 24.13
N PRO A 147 12.95 0.46 24.13
CA PRO A 147 13.40 1.25 25.27
C PRO A 147 12.71 0.83 26.57
N GLU A 148 13.37 1.16 27.70
CA GLU A 148 12.82 0.94 29.04
C GLU A 148 11.48 1.68 29.20
N GLY A 149 10.55 1.04 29.90
CA GLY A 149 9.21 1.57 30.13
C GLY A 149 8.19 1.25 29.03
N LEU A 150 8.62 0.61 27.92
CA LEU A 150 7.72 0.17 26.86
C LEU A 150 7.56 -1.35 26.83
N SER A 151 6.40 -1.79 26.36
CA SER A 151 6.07 -3.19 26.11
C SER A 151 5.52 -3.38 24.70
N TYR A 152 5.70 -4.59 24.13
CA TYR A 152 5.05 -4.94 22.87
C TYR A 152 3.59 -5.29 23.09
N TYR A 153 2.78 -4.87 22.14
CA TYR A 153 1.35 -5.14 22.11
C TYR A 153 0.90 -5.41 20.67
N SER A 154 -0.07 -6.28 20.47
CA SER A 154 -0.76 -6.45 19.18
C SER A 154 -2.19 -5.98 19.34
N PRO A 155 -2.50 -4.73 18.94
CA PRO A 155 -3.82 -4.15 19.15
C PRO A 155 -4.90 -4.92 18.41
N ASP A 156 -6.06 -4.98 19.01
CA ASP A 156 -7.27 -5.41 18.32
C ASP A 156 -7.85 -4.22 17.56
N PRO A 157 -8.06 -4.33 16.24
CA PRO A 157 -8.51 -3.19 15.43
C PRO A 157 -9.84 -2.60 15.90
N VAL A 158 -10.73 -3.41 16.47
CA VAL A 158 -12.05 -2.97 16.93
C VAL A 158 -12.00 -2.48 18.38
N GLU A 159 -11.42 -3.30 19.28
CA GLU A 159 -11.37 -2.97 20.71
C GLU A 159 -10.44 -1.79 21.01
N ASP A 160 -9.33 -1.67 20.27
CA ASP A 160 -8.35 -0.60 20.41
C ASP A 160 -8.50 0.52 19.36
N ALA A 161 -9.62 0.57 18.62
CA ALA A 161 -9.84 1.51 17.52
C ALA A 161 -9.53 2.98 17.90
N TYR A 162 -10.00 3.43 19.06
CA TYR A 162 -9.73 4.78 19.54
C TYR A 162 -8.24 5.03 19.81
N LYS A 163 -7.55 4.08 20.45
CA LYS A 163 -6.11 4.19 20.73
C LYS A 163 -5.29 4.19 19.45
N LEU A 164 -5.65 3.33 18.50
CA LEU A 164 -5.00 3.29 17.17
C LEU A 164 -5.22 4.60 16.40
N GLY A 165 -6.44 5.09 16.33
CA GLY A 165 -6.75 6.35 15.68
C GLY A 165 -5.97 7.52 16.30
N ARG A 166 -5.91 7.61 17.64
CA ARG A 166 -5.13 8.61 18.35
C ARG A 166 -3.64 8.52 18.04
N LEU A 167 -3.10 7.29 18.02
CA LEU A 167 -1.71 7.05 17.64
C LEU A 167 -1.42 7.52 16.22
N PHE A 168 -2.29 7.20 15.25
CA PHE A 168 -2.12 7.61 13.86
C PHE A 168 -2.23 9.13 13.71
N TRP A 169 -3.22 9.75 14.36
CA TRP A 169 -3.35 11.20 14.37
C TRP A 169 -2.06 11.89 14.80
N GLN A 170 -1.50 11.49 15.93
CA GLN A 170 -0.26 12.07 16.45
C GLN A 170 0.98 11.61 15.66
N GLY A 171 1.00 10.36 15.25
CA GLY A 171 2.14 9.73 14.57
C GLY A 171 2.35 10.21 13.13
N PHE A 172 1.28 10.67 12.48
CA PHE A 172 1.31 11.28 11.14
C PHE A 172 1.23 12.81 11.16
N ASP A 173 1.43 13.42 12.35
CA ASP A 173 1.52 14.89 12.52
C ASP A 173 0.26 15.66 12.08
N HIS A 174 -0.94 15.10 12.27
CA HIS A 174 -2.21 15.78 11.98
C HIS A 174 -2.53 16.91 12.99
N GLY A 175 -1.68 17.12 14.01
CA GLY A 175 -1.80 18.17 15.00
C GLY A 175 -2.13 17.69 16.40
N GLU A 176 -2.23 18.65 17.34
CA GLU A 176 -2.50 18.39 18.75
C GLU A 176 -3.99 18.59 19.13
N ASP A 177 -4.84 19.01 18.18
CA ASP A 177 -6.25 19.27 18.42
C ASP A 177 -7.06 17.96 18.52
N MET A 178 -7.22 17.48 19.73
CA MET A 178 -7.98 16.25 20.00
C MET A 178 -9.48 16.39 19.70
N LYS A 179 -10.03 17.61 19.63
CA LYS A 179 -11.44 17.79 19.23
C LYS A 179 -11.60 17.56 17.73
N GLN A 180 -10.62 17.99 16.94
CA GLN A 180 -10.61 17.71 15.51
C GLN A 180 -10.46 16.22 15.27
N PHE A 181 -9.56 15.54 16.01
CA PHE A 181 -9.43 14.09 15.99
C PHE A 181 -10.75 13.37 16.28
N GLU A 182 -11.48 13.78 17.34
CA GLU A 182 -12.76 13.16 17.74
C GLU A 182 -13.89 13.37 16.73
N GLN A 183 -13.76 14.36 15.83
CA GLN A 183 -14.73 14.66 14.79
C GLN A 183 -14.46 13.94 13.47
N GLN A 184 -13.28 13.34 13.30
CA GLN A 184 -12.92 12.63 12.08
C GLN A 184 -13.23 11.13 12.21
N GLU A 185 -13.56 10.53 11.08
CA GLU A 185 -13.65 9.08 10.96
C GLU A 185 -12.26 8.48 11.17
N GLN A 186 -12.17 7.50 12.06
CA GLN A 186 -10.88 6.94 12.46
C GLN A 186 -10.38 5.92 11.44
N ILE A 187 -9.10 5.98 11.09
CA ILE A 187 -8.43 4.89 10.37
C ILE A 187 -8.34 3.69 11.31
N ILE A 188 -9.05 2.62 10.98
CA ILE A 188 -8.99 1.36 11.71
C ILE A 188 -8.33 0.34 10.77
N PRO A 189 -7.00 0.18 10.80
CA PRO A 189 -6.36 -0.85 10.00
C PRO A 189 -6.82 -2.22 10.49
N GLY A 190 -7.25 -3.07 9.56
CA GLY A 190 -7.50 -4.46 9.87
C GLY A 190 -8.93 -4.86 10.19
N VAL A 191 -9.91 -4.09 9.72
CA VAL A 191 -11.32 -4.53 9.76
C VAL A 191 -11.60 -5.57 8.67
N ARG A 192 -10.71 -5.69 7.67
CA ARG A 192 -10.89 -6.61 6.56
C ARG A 192 -10.25 -7.99 6.76
N LYS A 193 -10.71 -8.89 5.91
CA LYS A 193 -10.55 -10.34 5.90
C LYS A 193 -9.11 -10.86 5.89
N HIS A 194 -8.17 -10.07 5.34
CA HIS A 194 -6.78 -10.49 5.20
C HIS A 194 -5.83 -9.88 6.24
N PHE A 195 -6.34 -9.05 7.15
CA PHE A 195 -5.52 -8.54 8.23
C PHE A 195 -5.13 -9.65 9.21
N ILE A 196 -3.84 -9.75 9.49
CA ILE A 196 -3.29 -10.68 10.47
C ILE A 196 -2.91 -9.87 11.71
N ARG A 197 -3.71 -9.99 12.78
CA ARG A 197 -3.50 -9.24 14.03
C ARG A 197 -2.07 -9.37 14.57
N GLU A 198 -1.48 -10.55 14.45
CA GLU A 198 -0.13 -10.83 14.91
C GLU A 198 0.94 -10.01 14.16
N LEU A 199 0.65 -9.51 12.97
CA LEU A 199 1.53 -8.62 12.18
C LEU A 199 1.27 -7.13 12.44
N GLY A 200 0.27 -6.78 13.24
CA GLY A 200 0.09 -5.45 13.80
C GLY A 200 0.85 -5.34 15.12
N ILE A 201 1.98 -4.63 15.15
CA ILE A 201 2.84 -4.51 16.34
C ILE A 201 2.85 -3.08 16.82
N ALA A 202 2.40 -2.87 18.05
CA ALA A 202 2.51 -1.59 18.75
C ALA A 202 3.55 -1.66 19.87
N ALA A 203 4.09 -0.50 20.22
CA ALA A 203 4.72 -0.25 21.52
C ALA A 203 3.73 0.49 22.41
N VAL A 204 3.60 0.04 23.65
CA VAL A 204 2.72 0.61 24.66
C VAL A 204 3.53 1.03 25.87
N ASP A 205 3.19 2.20 26.44
CA ASP A 205 3.85 2.72 27.64
C ASP A 205 3.24 2.21 28.96
N GLY A 206 3.76 2.66 30.09
CA GLY A 206 3.29 2.26 31.42
C GLY A 206 1.89 2.72 31.79
N GLU A 207 1.31 3.65 31.03
CA GLU A 207 -0.06 4.17 31.18
C GLU A 207 -1.05 3.43 30.27
N GLY A 208 -0.55 2.55 29.39
CA GLY A 208 -1.34 1.78 28.44
C GLY A 208 -1.66 2.54 27.15
N GLU A 209 -0.91 3.62 26.85
CA GLU A 209 -1.04 4.39 25.63
C GLU A 209 -0.14 3.82 24.52
N LEU A 210 -0.67 3.76 23.31
CA LEU A 210 0.10 3.34 22.14
C LEU A 210 1.03 4.48 21.67
N VAL A 211 2.31 4.19 21.52
CA VAL A 211 3.33 5.21 21.17
C VAL A 211 3.98 4.98 19.83
N SER A 212 3.88 3.78 19.27
CA SER A 212 4.36 3.42 17.92
C SER A 212 3.61 2.21 17.40
N PHE A 213 3.47 2.12 16.08
CA PHE A 213 2.84 0.99 15.40
C PHE A 213 3.56 0.65 14.11
N CYS A 214 3.55 -0.62 13.76
CA CYS A 214 3.91 -1.14 12.45
C CYS A 214 2.89 -2.19 12.04
N GLY A 215 2.23 -1.98 10.92
CA GLY A 215 1.40 -2.97 10.25
C GLY A 215 2.19 -3.78 9.23
N GLY A 216 1.94 -5.08 9.19
CA GLY A 216 2.47 -5.99 8.18
C GLY A 216 1.34 -6.76 7.49
N TRP A 217 1.39 -6.81 6.16
CA TRP A 217 0.42 -7.50 5.32
C TRP A 217 1.06 -8.72 4.66
N TYR A 218 0.55 -9.89 4.95
CA TYR A 218 1.08 -11.15 4.44
C TYR A 218 -0.05 -12.06 3.95
N SER A 219 0.21 -12.78 2.88
CA SER A 219 -0.64 -13.84 2.36
C SER A 219 0.20 -15.07 2.05
N GLU A 220 -0.29 -16.27 2.36
CA GLU A 220 0.37 -17.52 1.97
C GLU A 220 0.51 -17.68 0.44
N LYS A 221 -0.26 -16.90 -0.33
CA LYS A 221 -0.14 -16.83 -1.78
C LYS A 221 1.09 -16.02 -2.24
N THR A 222 1.78 -15.31 -1.32
CA THR A 222 2.95 -14.48 -1.62
C THR A 222 4.19 -14.96 -0.87
N ASP A 223 5.38 -14.50 -1.30
CA ASP A 223 6.65 -14.75 -0.64
C ASP A 223 7.16 -13.53 0.17
N TYR A 224 6.31 -12.51 0.36
CA TYR A 224 6.70 -11.25 0.99
C TYR A 224 5.67 -10.78 2.02
N VAL A 225 6.14 -9.93 2.93
CA VAL A 225 5.30 -9.06 3.75
C VAL A 225 5.40 -7.62 3.23
N TYR A 226 4.27 -6.93 3.11
CA TYR A 226 4.22 -5.50 2.81
C TYR A 226 4.01 -4.72 4.10
N ILE A 227 4.76 -3.62 4.27
CA ILE A 227 4.78 -2.83 5.51
C ILE A 227 3.94 -1.57 5.31
N GLU A 228 2.82 -1.48 6.02
CA GLU A 228 1.95 -0.31 6.09
C GLU A 228 0.89 -0.49 7.19
N PRO A 229 0.55 0.56 7.99
CA PRO A 229 1.30 1.79 8.16
C PRO A 229 2.45 1.66 9.18
N VAL A 230 3.34 2.65 9.20
CA VAL A 230 4.34 2.78 10.27
C VAL A 230 4.30 4.18 10.83
N CYS A 231 4.10 4.31 12.12
CA CYS A 231 4.16 5.61 12.78
C CYS A 231 4.74 5.53 14.20
N THR A 232 5.20 6.68 14.68
CA THR A 232 5.65 6.87 16.07
C THR A 232 5.32 8.29 16.48
N ILE A 233 4.68 8.46 17.64
CA ILE A 233 4.36 9.80 18.15
C ILE A 233 5.62 10.62 18.40
N PRO A 234 5.59 11.96 18.27
CA PRO A 234 6.76 12.82 18.34
C PRO A 234 7.63 12.59 19.58
N ALA A 235 7.01 12.42 20.76
CA ALA A 235 7.72 12.22 22.03
C ALA A 235 8.62 10.97 22.07
N TRP A 236 8.37 9.98 21.22
CA TRP A 236 9.10 8.72 21.16
C TRP A 236 9.96 8.54 19.90
N ARG A 237 9.99 9.54 19.01
CA ARG A 237 10.86 9.53 17.82
C ARG A 237 12.35 9.58 18.19
N GLY A 238 13.20 9.00 17.36
CA GLY A 238 14.65 8.99 17.54
C GLY A 238 15.15 8.06 18.67
N LYS A 239 14.27 7.35 19.36
CA LYS A 239 14.60 6.45 20.48
C LYS A 239 14.64 4.96 20.12
N GLY A 240 14.57 4.62 18.83
CA GLY A 240 14.62 3.23 18.35
C GLY A 240 13.31 2.44 18.45
N VAL A 241 12.20 3.08 18.84
CA VAL A 241 10.90 2.41 19.04
C VAL A 241 10.35 1.85 17.72
N ALA A 242 10.33 2.66 16.65
CA ALA A 242 9.90 2.21 15.31
C ALA A 242 10.71 1.00 14.81
N SER A 243 12.05 1.04 14.97
CA SER A 243 12.90 -0.09 14.60
C SER A 243 12.54 -1.36 15.35
N ALA A 244 12.23 -1.25 16.65
CA ALA A 244 11.88 -2.39 17.50
C ALA A 244 10.55 -3.03 17.07
N VAL A 245 9.49 -2.23 16.79
CA VAL A 245 8.19 -2.76 16.34
C VAL A 245 8.30 -3.37 14.93
N ILE A 246 9.03 -2.72 14.00
CA ILE A 246 9.29 -3.27 12.66
C ILE A 246 10.02 -4.61 12.76
N HIS A 247 11.13 -4.68 13.49
CA HIS A 247 11.90 -5.92 13.63
C HIS A 247 11.07 -7.06 14.27
N THR A 248 10.18 -6.74 15.20
CA THR A 248 9.28 -7.73 15.79
C THR A 248 8.28 -8.24 14.75
N MET A 249 7.68 -7.35 13.97
CA MET A 249 6.77 -7.70 12.87
C MET A 249 7.49 -8.56 11.83
N LEU A 250 8.68 -8.16 11.37
CA LEU A 250 9.47 -8.91 10.39
C LEU A 250 9.82 -10.33 10.85
N ASN A 251 10.19 -10.49 12.14
CA ASN A 251 10.46 -11.82 12.71
C ASN A 251 9.19 -12.70 12.70
N ARG A 252 8.01 -12.12 12.96
CA ARG A 252 6.74 -12.86 12.91
C ARG A 252 6.38 -13.23 11.48
N ALA A 253 6.45 -12.28 10.54
CA ALA A 253 6.19 -12.51 9.13
C ALA A 253 7.11 -13.61 8.55
N ARG A 254 8.39 -13.58 8.90
CA ARG A 254 9.33 -14.64 8.53
C ARG A 254 8.92 -16.02 9.08
N CYS A 255 8.43 -16.09 10.31
CA CYS A 255 7.92 -17.35 10.88
C CYS A 255 6.66 -17.85 10.18
N MET A 256 5.89 -16.98 9.54
CA MET A 256 4.73 -17.32 8.71
C MET A 256 5.10 -17.74 7.28
N GLY A 257 6.35 -17.50 6.85
CA GLY A 257 6.84 -17.92 5.53
C GLY A 257 7.27 -16.79 4.60
N ALA A 258 7.17 -15.54 5.03
CA ALA A 258 7.68 -14.42 4.24
C ALA A 258 9.22 -14.50 4.11
N ASN A 259 9.72 -14.37 2.89
CA ASN A 259 11.15 -14.36 2.58
C ASN A 259 11.70 -12.95 2.36
N LYS A 260 10.81 -12.00 2.13
CA LYS A 260 11.11 -10.59 1.83
C LYS A 260 10.14 -9.67 2.53
N ALA A 261 10.58 -8.43 2.73
CA ALA A 261 9.70 -7.34 3.12
C ALA A 261 9.81 -6.20 2.09
N TYR A 262 8.67 -5.57 1.79
CA TYR A 262 8.59 -4.39 0.93
C TYR A 262 7.96 -3.23 1.68
N VAL A 263 8.44 -2.04 1.37
CA VAL A 263 7.85 -0.77 1.81
C VAL A 263 7.98 0.26 0.69
N ILE A 264 6.95 1.06 0.48
CA ILE A 264 7.03 2.25 -0.38
C ILE A 264 7.69 3.35 0.45
N SER A 265 8.93 3.66 0.15
CA SER A 265 9.68 4.72 0.84
C SER A 265 11.02 4.98 0.16
N ASP A 266 11.57 6.17 0.37
CA ASP A 266 12.95 6.53 0.04
C ASP A 266 13.73 7.04 1.28
N MET A 267 13.14 6.91 2.48
CA MET A 267 13.70 7.42 3.72
C MET A 267 14.95 6.65 4.14
N ASP A 268 16.00 7.38 4.51
CA ASP A 268 17.22 6.82 5.12
C ASP A 268 16.96 5.94 6.37
N PHE A 269 15.81 6.13 7.00
CA PHE A 269 15.38 5.32 8.13
C PHE A 269 15.32 3.83 7.77
N TYR A 270 14.69 3.48 6.64
CA TYR A 270 14.62 2.09 6.20
C TYR A 270 15.97 1.54 5.73
N ALA A 271 16.80 2.38 5.10
CA ALA A 271 18.17 1.99 4.74
C ALA A 271 19.01 1.60 5.98
N LYS A 272 18.83 2.31 7.11
CA LYS A 272 19.48 1.97 8.39
C LYS A 272 18.97 0.65 8.99
N LEU A 273 17.77 0.19 8.61
CA LEU A 273 17.22 -1.12 8.99
C LEU A 273 17.69 -2.25 8.05
N GLY A 274 18.46 -1.92 7.01
CA GLY A 274 19.01 -2.87 6.04
C GLY A 274 18.17 -3.00 4.77
N PHE A 275 17.11 -2.21 4.58
CA PHE A 275 16.37 -2.16 3.32
C PHE A 275 17.24 -1.52 2.23
N VAL A 276 17.10 -2.03 1.03
CA VAL A 276 17.77 -1.48 -0.17
C VAL A 276 16.75 -1.02 -1.18
N LYS A 277 17.01 0.08 -1.88
CA LYS A 277 16.17 0.50 -3.00
C LYS A 277 16.19 -0.59 -4.06
N LYS A 278 15.01 -1.07 -4.42
CA LYS A 278 14.84 -2.15 -5.39
C LYS A 278 14.28 -1.65 -6.71
N TYR A 279 13.23 -0.85 -6.66
CA TYR A 279 12.58 -0.29 -7.83
C TYR A 279 12.34 1.20 -7.61
N HIS A 280 12.42 1.95 -8.69
CA HIS A 280 12.04 3.36 -8.75
C HIS A 280 10.97 3.54 -9.80
N TYR A 281 9.99 4.38 -9.51
CA TYR A 281 8.83 4.64 -10.36
C TYR A 281 8.74 6.13 -10.64
N THR A 282 8.65 6.46 -11.90
CA THR A 282 8.34 7.82 -12.36
C THR A 282 6.84 7.91 -12.63
N PHE A 283 6.22 9.01 -12.19
CA PHE A 283 4.83 9.27 -12.53
C PHE A 283 4.73 9.85 -13.95
N TYR A 284 3.77 9.32 -14.68
CA TYR A 284 3.41 9.80 -16.01
C TYR A 284 1.98 10.31 -15.97
N LYS A 285 1.77 11.51 -16.51
CA LYS A 285 0.47 12.19 -16.53
C LYS A 285 0.02 12.45 -17.95
N LYS A 286 -1.28 12.31 -18.16
CA LYS A 286 -1.98 12.79 -19.33
C LYS A 286 -3.03 13.80 -18.90
N ASP A 287 -2.81 15.07 -19.31
CA ASP A 287 -3.74 16.14 -19.04
C ASP A 287 -5.04 15.96 -19.83
N ASN A 288 -6.12 16.57 -19.34
CA ASN A 288 -7.35 16.67 -20.11
C ASN A 288 -7.05 17.44 -21.40
N THR A 289 -7.34 16.84 -22.54
CA THR A 289 -7.45 17.59 -23.81
C THR A 289 -8.85 18.17 -23.85
N ASP A 290 -8.95 19.50 -24.01
CA ASP A 290 -10.18 20.24 -24.27
C ASP A 290 -10.96 19.65 -25.45
#